data_1e618e15c97a81de827102d415e69ece
#
_entry.id   1e618e15c97a81de827102d415e69ece
#
_cell.length_a   1.000
_cell.length_b   1.000
_cell.length_c   1.000
_cell.angle_alpha   90.00
_cell.angle_beta   90.00
_cell.angle_gamma   90.00
#
_symmetry.space_group_name_H-M   'P 1'
#
loop_
_entity.id
_entity.type
_entity.pdbx_description
1 polymer ?
#
loop_
_entity_poly.entity_id
_entity_poly.type
_entity_poly.pdbx_seq_one_letter_code
_entity_poly.pdbx_strand_id
1 'polypeptide(L)'
;SDAKEATANVGSQKLVVDTLASTVAWKGYKPGGSHHGTLGIKQGELSVENGELVSGTFTLDMNKILCEDLTDAKMNEQLVGHLKSADFFDVAKYPEGKFTITTVEKLNDGVNTHRISGNLELKGVSKKERYEKTINVIFL
;
A
#
# COMPACT_ATOMS: atom_id res chain seq x y z
N SER A 1 -15.18 -9.00 -9.30
CA SER A 1 -15.75 -8.51 -8.04
C SER A 1 -14.69 -8.43 -6.95
N ASP A 2 -14.87 -7.52 -6.02
CA ASP A 2 -13.97 -7.36 -4.90
C ASP A 2 -14.05 -8.55 -3.95
N ALA A 3 -12.94 -8.89 -3.32
CA ALA A 3 -12.94 -9.87 -2.24
C ALA A 3 -13.66 -9.28 -1.02
N LYS A 4 -14.21 -10.18 -0.19
CA LYS A 4 -14.87 -9.75 1.03
C LYS A 4 -13.86 -9.17 2.02
N GLU A 5 -14.20 -8.03 2.58
CA GLU A 5 -13.40 -7.37 3.59
C GLU A 5 -13.27 -8.25 4.84
N ALA A 6 -12.06 -8.33 5.40
CA ALA A 6 -11.84 -9.00 6.67
C ALA A 6 -12.44 -8.17 7.81
N THR A 7 -13.08 -8.85 8.76
CA THR A 7 -13.67 -8.20 9.93
C THR A 7 -13.05 -8.74 11.21
N ALA A 8 -12.92 -7.87 12.20
CA ALA A 8 -12.42 -8.23 13.52
C ALA A 8 -13.57 -8.63 14.45
N ASN A 9 -13.31 -9.59 15.33
CA ASN A 9 -14.26 -10.00 16.36
C ASN A 9 -14.37 -8.96 17.48
N VAL A 10 -15.44 -9.06 18.25
CA VAL A 10 -15.59 -8.27 19.49
C VAL A 10 -14.43 -8.59 20.44
N GLY A 11 -13.79 -7.56 20.98
CA GLY A 11 -12.64 -7.72 21.86
C GLY A 11 -11.29 -7.63 21.15
N SER A 12 -11.26 -7.45 19.81
CA SER A 12 -10.04 -7.15 19.10
C SER A 12 -9.52 -5.76 19.48
N GLN A 13 -8.20 -5.62 19.48
CA GLN A 13 -7.54 -4.34 19.72
C GLN A 13 -7.34 -3.60 18.41
N LYS A 14 -7.68 -2.31 18.38
CA LYS A 14 -7.41 -1.43 17.24
C LYS A 14 -6.10 -0.68 17.46
N LEU A 15 -5.27 -0.68 16.42
CA LEU A 15 -4.03 0.07 16.38
C LEU A 15 -4.12 1.12 15.28
N VAL A 16 -3.63 2.31 15.56
CA VAL A 16 -3.52 3.38 14.57
C VAL A 16 -2.13 3.34 13.97
N VAL A 17 -2.06 3.40 12.63
CA VAL A 17 -0.77 3.38 11.93
C VAL A 17 -0.03 4.69 12.18
N ASP A 18 1.24 4.57 12.57
CA ASP A 18 2.14 5.73 12.66
C ASP A 18 2.55 6.14 11.24
N THR A 19 1.94 7.20 10.74
CA THR A 19 2.12 7.65 9.35
C THR A 19 3.50 8.26 9.10
N LEU A 20 4.21 8.69 10.15
CA LEU A 20 5.57 9.21 10.01
C LEU A 20 6.61 8.10 9.93
N ALA A 21 6.36 6.99 10.64
CA ALA A 21 7.28 5.85 10.66
C ALA A 21 6.95 4.78 9.63
N SER A 22 5.81 4.88 8.96
CA SER A 22 5.31 3.86 8.04
C SER A 22 5.42 4.30 6.60
N THR A 23 5.77 3.36 5.73
CA THR A 23 5.95 3.62 4.31
C THR A 23 5.41 2.43 3.51
N VAL A 24 4.81 2.71 2.37
CA VAL A 24 4.45 1.69 1.39
C VAL A 24 5.48 1.69 0.28
N ALA A 25 6.07 0.53 -0.01
CA ALA A 25 6.94 0.36 -1.15
C ALA A 25 6.13 -0.15 -2.34
N TRP A 26 6.42 0.38 -3.53
CA TRP A 26 5.81 -0.07 -4.76
C TRP A 26 6.87 -0.53 -5.75
N LYS A 27 6.48 -1.43 -6.64
CA LYS A 27 7.31 -1.88 -7.75
C LYS A 27 6.44 -2.07 -8.98
N GLY A 28 6.82 -1.42 -10.07
CA GLY A 28 6.13 -1.51 -11.34
C GLY A 28 7.01 -2.17 -12.39
N TYR A 29 6.40 -2.97 -13.24
CA TYR A 29 7.09 -3.71 -14.29
C TYR A 29 6.63 -3.24 -15.66
N LYS A 30 7.57 -3.21 -16.60
CA LYS A 30 7.31 -2.99 -18.02
C LYS A 30 8.22 -3.92 -18.83
N PRO A 31 7.92 -4.16 -20.11
CA PRO A 31 8.85 -4.90 -20.98
C PRO A 31 10.23 -4.25 -20.96
N GLY A 32 11.25 -5.02 -20.60
CA GLY A 32 12.62 -4.56 -20.56
C GLY A 32 13.06 -3.86 -19.28
N GLY A 33 12.21 -3.77 -18.24
CA GLY A 33 12.64 -3.14 -17.00
C GLY A 33 11.58 -3.02 -15.92
N SER A 34 12.00 -2.44 -14.81
CA SER A 34 11.12 -2.17 -13.67
C SER A 34 11.55 -0.89 -12.98
N HIS A 35 10.62 -0.29 -12.26
CA HIS A 35 10.89 0.83 -11.37
C HIS A 35 10.29 0.55 -10.01
N HIS A 36 10.87 1.14 -8.97
CA HIS A 36 10.35 1.00 -7.61
C HIS A 36 10.51 2.30 -6.83
N GLY A 37 9.76 2.41 -5.78
CA GLY A 37 9.80 3.58 -4.92
C GLY A 37 8.87 3.42 -3.73
N THR A 38 8.42 4.55 -3.21
CA THR A 38 7.58 4.59 -2.01
C THR A 38 6.34 5.45 -2.21
N LEU A 39 5.35 5.18 -1.36
CA LEU A 39 4.14 5.98 -1.19
C LEU A 39 3.98 6.34 0.27
N GLY A 40 3.42 7.50 0.54
CA GLY A 40 3.05 7.88 1.88
C GLY A 40 1.73 7.24 2.32
N ILE A 41 1.58 7.02 3.61
CA ILE A 41 0.33 6.64 4.23
C ILE A 41 -0.27 7.87 4.90
N LYS A 42 -1.48 8.23 4.52
CA LYS A 42 -2.18 9.35 5.12
C LYS A 42 -2.81 9.00 6.45
N GLN A 43 -3.39 7.82 6.53
CA GLN A 43 -3.95 7.24 7.75
C GLN A 43 -4.12 5.74 7.58
N GLY A 44 -4.22 5.03 8.68
CA GLY A 44 -4.47 3.61 8.64
C GLY A 44 -4.85 3.08 10.02
N GLU A 45 -5.63 2.02 10.01
CA GLU A 45 -6.03 1.30 11.22
C GLU A 45 -5.82 -0.18 11.01
N LEU A 46 -5.32 -0.85 12.04
CA LEU A 46 -5.15 -2.29 12.09
C LEU A 46 -5.93 -2.85 13.26
N SER A 47 -6.49 -4.03 13.07
CA SER A 47 -7.13 -4.79 14.15
C SER A 47 -6.31 -6.02 14.48
N VAL A 48 -6.08 -6.23 15.77
CA VAL A 48 -5.26 -7.32 16.30
C VAL A 48 -6.07 -8.12 17.30
N GLU A 49 -6.03 -9.45 17.19
CA GLU A 49 -6.63 -10.37 18.14
C GLU A 49 -5.54 -11.29 18.68
N ASN A 50 -5.42 -11.37 20.01
CA ASN A 50 -4.41 -12.24 20.66
C ASN A 50 -2.99 -12.03 20.10
N GLY A 51 -2.65 -10.76 19.80
CA GLY A 51 -1.34 -10.43 19.23
C GLY A 51 -1.21 -10.69 17.73
N GLU A 52 -2.26 -11.17 17.06
CA GLU A 52 -2.24 -11.47 15.63
C GLU A 52 -3.04 -10.44 14.83
N LEU A 53 -2.44 -9.98 13.73
CA LEU A 53 -3.12 -9.07 12.79
C LEU A 53 -4.25 -9.81 12.09
N VAL A 54 -5.46 -9.24 12.08
CA VAL A 54 -6.63 -9.88 11.47
C VAL A 54 -7.30 -9.03 10.38
N SER A 55 -7.25 -7.71 10.50
CA SER A 55 -7.87 -6.82 9.50
C SER A 55 -7.23 -5.44 9.52
N GLY A 56 -7.59 -4.60 8.57
CA GLY A 56 -7.14 -3.22 8.55
C GLY A 56 -7.48 -2.49 7.26
N THR A 57 -7.34 -1.18 7.32
CA THR A 57 -7.51 -0.29 6.16
C THR A 57 -6.40 0.76 6.16
N PHE A 58 -5.98 1.15 4.95
CA PHE A 58 -4.98 2.20 4.77
C PHE A 58 -5.49 3.20 3.74
N THR A 59 -5.29 4.48 4.01
CA THR A 59 -5.45 5.54 3.02
C THR A 59 -4.05 5.96 2.56
N LEU A 60 -3.80 5.83 1.27
CA LEU A 60 -2.52 6.16 0.65
C LEU A 60 -2.53 7.61 0.18
N ASP A 61 -1.42 8.31 0.39
CA ASP A 61 -1.23 9.66 -0.13
C ASP A 61 -0.50 9.56 -1.48
N MET A 62 -1.28 9.68 -2.56
CA MET A 62 -0.75 9.56 -3.91
C MET A 62 0.15 10.73 -4.31
N ASN A 63 0.05 11.87 -3.64
CA ASN A 63 0.95 13.00 -3.88
C ASN A 63 2.38 12.74 -3.38
N LYS A 64 2.54 11.78 -2.48
CA LYS A 64 3.83 11.38 -1.92
C LYS A 64 4.48 10.21 -2.64
N ILE A 65 4.06 9.92 -3.88
CA ILE A 65 4.72 8.90 -4.67
C ILE A 65 6.13 9.34 -5.03
N LEU A 66 7.12 8.48 -4.74
CA LEU A 66 8.52 8.70 -5.02
C LEU A 66 9.08 7.52 -5.79
N CYS A 67 10.10 7.78 -6.61
CA CYS A 67 10.87 6.76 -7.31
C CYS A 67 12.27 6.70 -6.70
N GLU A 68 12.74 5.50 -6.36
CA GLU A 68 14.02 5.29 -5.70
C GLU A 68 15.11 4.75 -6.62
N ASP A 69 14.75 4.07 -7.72
CA ASP A 69 15.72 3.39 -8.58
C ASP A 69 16.38 4.30 -9.63
N LEU A 70 15.75 5.40 -10.01
CA LEU A 70 16.33 6.35 -10.95
C LEU A 70 17.21 7.37 -10.22
N THR A 71 18.51 7.28 -10.47
CA THR A 71 19.50 8.15 -9.83
C THR A 71 19.66 9.50 -10.55
N ASP A 72 19.31 9.58 -11.83
CA ASP A 72 19.27 10.83 -12.57
C ASP A 72 18.06 11.65 -12.14
N ALA A 73 18.30 12.84 -11.58
CA ALA A 73 17.24 13.67 -11.01
C ALA A 73 16.17 14.05 -12.04
N LYS A 74 16.59 14.37 -13.27
CA LYS A 74 15.67 14.77 -14.33
C LYS A 74 14.77 13.62 -14.78
N MET A 75 15.35 12.42 -14.96
CA MET A 75 14.59 11.21 -15.31
C MET A 75 13.64 10.81 -14.19
N ASN A 76 14.08 10.95 -12.94
CA ASN A 76 13.27 10.67 -11.78
C ASN A 76 12.02 11.57 -11.73
N GLU A 77 12.22 12.89 -11.89
CA GLU A 77 11.13 13.86 -11.93
C GLU A 77 10.15 13.60 -13.08
N GLN A 78 10.66 13.20 -14.24
CA GLN A 78 9.82 12.87 -15.39
C GLN A 78 8.95 11.66 -15.11
N LEU A 79 9.50 10.59 -14.53
CA LEU A 79 8.73 9.40 -14.18
C LEU A 79 7.68 9.71 -13.12
N VAL A 80 8.07 10.37 -12.05
CA VAL A 80 7.13 10.73 -10.97
C VAL A 80 6.02 11.64 -11.50
N GLY A 81 6.37 12.64 -12.30
CA GLY A 81 5.39 13.52 -12.93
C GLY A 81 4.42 12.77 -13.83
N HIS A 82 4.91 11.80 -14.60
CA HIS A 82 4.07 10.97 -15.47
C HIS A 82 3.13 10.07 -14.65
N LEU A 83 3.63 9.47 -13.58
CA LEU A 83 2.80 8.66 -12.67
C LEU A 83 1.68 9.50 -12.03
N LYS A 84 1.96 10.75 -11.71
CA LYS A 84 0.96 11.66 -11.15
C LYS A 84 -0.03 12.20 -12.17
N SER A 85 0.28 12.10 -13.45
CA SER A 85 -0.53 12.69 -14.52
C SER A 85 -1.82 11.93 -14.76
N ALA A 86 -2.70 12.54 -15.57
CA ALA A 86 -3.98 11.94 -15.97
C ALA A 86 -3.82 10.61 -16.73
N ASP A 87 -2.65 10.37 -17.33
CA ASP A 87 -2.36 9.12 -18.03
C ASP A 87 -2.18 7.93 -17.08
N PHE A 88 -1.90 8.19 -15.81
CA PHE A 88 -1.74 7.16 -14.78
C PHE A 88 -2.67 7.38 -13.61
N PHE A 89 -2.18 7.90 -12.50
CA PHE A 89 -2.95 7.96 -11.26
C PHE A 89 -3.81 9.22 -11.11
N ASP A 90 -3.57 10.22 -11.94
CA ASP A 90 -4.34 11.47 -11.93
C ASP A 90 -4.52 12.02 -10.50
N VAL A 91 -3.40 12.26 -9.82
CA VAL A 91 -3.41 12.59 -8.39
C VAL A 91 -4.05 13.94 -8.08
N ALA A 92 -4.13 14.84 -9.05
CA ALA A 92 -4.85 16.11 -8.88
C ALA A 92 -6.33 15.89 -8.66
N LYS A 93 -6.90 14.88 -9.32
CA LYS A 93 -8.31 14.51 -9.20
C LYS A 93 -8.53 13.42 -8.15
N TYR A 94 -7.58 12.50 -8.01
CA TYR A 94 -7.66 11.37 -7.09
C TYR A 94 -6.42 11.34 -6.19
N PRO A 95 -6.35 12.24 -5.18
CA PRO A 95 -5.16 12.38 -4.33
C PRO A 95 -4.94 11.21 -3.36
N GLU A 96 -5.92 10.36 -3.20
CA GLU A 96 -5.87 9.25 -2.24
C GLU A 96 -6.15 7.91 -2.90
N GLY A 97 -5.44 6.88 -2.42
CA GLY A 97 -5.78 5.50 -2.68
C GLY A 97 -6.28 4.84 -1.40
N LYS A 98 -6.99 3.73 -1.50
CA LYS A 98 -7.47 2.99 -0.33
C LYS A 98 -7.16 1.52 -0.48
N PHE A 99 -6.59 0.93 0.56
CA PHE A 99 -6.36 -0.51 0.63
C PHE A 99 -7.12 -1.09 1.83
N THR A 100 -7.90 -2.12 1.58
CA THR A 100 -8.68 -2.81 2.61
C THR A 100 -8.23 -4.27 2.66
N ILE A 101 -7.77 -4.73 3.82
CA ILE A 101 -7.29 -6.10 4.00
C ILE A 101 -8.45 -7.08 3.91
N THR A 102 -8.27 -8.14 3.11
CA THR A 102 -9.20 -9.26 3.01
C THR A 102 -8.65 -10.52 3.67
N THR A 103 -7.34 -10.74 3.60
CA THR A 103 -6.69 -11.89 4.24
C THR A 103 -5.32 -11.50 4.78
N VAL A 104 -4.90 -12.19 5.84
CA VAL A 104 -3.58 -12.03 6.45
C VAL A 104 -2.93 -13.40 6.57
N GLU A 105 -1.68 -13.49 6.14
CA GLU A 105 -0.85 -14.68 6.28
C GLU A 105 0.42 -14.31 7.05
N LYS A 106 0.69 -15.02 8.14
CA LYS A 106 1.91 -14.81 8.91
C LYS A 106 3.09 -15.46 8.17
N LEU A 107 4.16 -14.69 8.00
CA LEU A 107 5.38 -15.15 7.35
C LEU A 107 6.47 -15.42 8.39
N ASN A 108 7.41 -16.27 8.01
CA ASN A 108 8.56 -16.60 8.85
C ASN A 108 9.82 -16.69 7.97
N ASP A 109 10.07 -15.62 7.19
CA ASP A 109 11.21 -15.57 6.27
C ASP A 109 12.40 -14.78 6.82
N GLY A 110 12.31 -14.29 8.06
CA GLY A 110 13.35 -13.51 8.70
C GLY A 110 13.41 -12.04 8.26
N VAL A 111 12.61 -11.63 7.30
CA VAL A 111 12.57 -10.27 6.75
C VAL A 111 11.18 -9.66 6.90
N ASN A 112 10.16 -10.37 6.43
CA ASN A 112 8.78 -9.91 6.45
C ASN A 112 7.98 -10.65 7.51
N THR A 113 7.04 -9.97 8.15
CA THR A 113 6.22 -10.57 9.20
C THR A 113 4.90 -11.10 8.69
N HIS A 114 4.32 -10.45 7.70
CA HIS A 114 2.99 -10.80 7.20
C HIS A 114 2.90 -10.57 5.70
N ARG A 115 2.10 -11.42 5.04
CA ARG A 115 1.60 -11.16 3.69
C ARG A 115 0.14 -10.80 3.84
N ILE A 116 -0.24 -9.61 3.36
CA ILE A 116 -1.64 -9.20 3.36
C ILE A 116 -2.14 -9.13 1.94
N SER A 117 -3.38 -9.57 1.77
CA SER A 117 -4.10 -9.46 0.50
C SER A 117 -5.30 -8.56 0.73
N GLY A 118 -5.73 -7.83 -0.28
CA GLY A 118 -6.84 -6.94 -0.11
C GLY A 118 -7.30 -6.28 -1.39
N ASN A 119 -8.27 -5.40 -1.24
CA ASN A 119 -8.82 -4.61 -2.31
C ASN A 119 -8.12 -3.25 -2.36
N LEU A 120 -7.54 -2.95 -3.50
CA LEU A 120 -6.88 -1.67 -3.75
C LEU A 120 -7.76 -0.81 -4.64
N GLU A 121 -8.15 0.34 -4.13
CA GLU A 121 -8.91 1.34 -4.88
C GLU A 121 -7.96 2.48 -5.25
N LEU A 122 -7.76 2.64 -6.55
CA LEU A 122 -6.96 3.71 -7.12
C LEU A 122 -7.77 4.39 -8.21
N LYS A 123 -7.62 5.73 -8.34
CA LYS A 123 -8.30 6.49 -9.38
C LYS A 123 -9.82 6.29 -9.36
N GLY A 124 -10.37 6.09 -8.14
CA GLY A 124 -11.80 5.87 -7.94
C GLY A 124 -12.30 4.50 -8.41
N VAL A 125 -11.41 3.62 -8.85
CA VAL A 125 -11.74 2.27 -9.32
C VAL A 125 -11.19 1.24 -8.36
N SER A 126 -12.08 0.43 -7.78
CA SER A 126 -11.69 -0.72 -6.97
C SER A 126 -11.47 -1.92 -7.86
N LYS A 127 -10.26 -2.47 -7.83
CA LYS A 127 -9.93 -3.70 -8.54
C LYS A 127 -9.41 -4.72 -7.54
N LYS A 128 -9.91 -5.96 -7.66
CA LYS A 128 -9.26 -7.10 -7.05
C LYS A 128 -7.99 -7.37 -7.85
N GLU A 129 -6.93 -6.67 -7.53
CA GLU A 129 -5.65 -6.96 -8.12
C GLU A 129 -4.89 -7.92 -7.22
N ARG A 130 -4.39 -8.98 -7.83
CA ARG A 130 -3.39 -9.86 -7.22
C ARG A 130 -2.07 -9.11 -7.18
N TYR A 131 -1.97 -8.12 -6.32
CA TYR A 131 -0.66 -7.64 -5.96
C TYR A 131 -0.19 -8.48 -4.80
N GLU A 132 0.73 -9.38 -5.06
CA GLU A 132 1.57 -9.91 -4.02
C GLU A 132 2.47 -8.77 -3.57
N LYS A 133 1.92 -7.88 -2.77
CA LYS A 133 2.71 -6.85 -2.11
C LYS A 133 3.09 -7.36 -0.75
N THR A 134 4.35 -7.54 -0.56
CA THR A 134 4.89 -7.75 0.76
C THR A 134 4.85 -6.41 1.49
N ILE A 135 3.88 -6.25 2.37
CA ILE A 135 3.84 -5.08 3.24
C ILE A 135 4.56 -5.47 4.52
N ASN A 136 5.66 -4.80 4.78
CA ASN A 136 6.36 -4.93 6.04
C ASN A 136 5.61 -4.08 7.07
N VAL A 137 4.87 -4.73 7.95
CA VAL A 137 4.27 -4.07 9.10
C VAL A 137 5.25 -4.23 10.26
N ILE A 138 5.88 -3.13 10.63
CA ILE A 138 6.73 -3.09 11.80
C ILE A 138 5.87 -2.62 12.96
N PHE A 139 5.64 -3.51 13.91
CA PHE A 139 5.04 -3.14 15.19
C PHE A 139 6.15 -2.64 16.11
N LEU A 140 6.10 -1.39 16.43
CA LEU A 140 6.96 -0.81 17.45
C LEU A 140 6.28 -0.90 18.82
#